data_d1cfc5711d85bfc1fdbe322595d1e35b
#
_entry.id   d1cfc5711d85bfc1fdbe322595d1e35b
#
_cell.length_a   1.000
_cell.length_b   1.000
_cell.length_c   1.000
_cell.angle_alpha   90.00
_cell.angle_beta   90.00
_cell.angle_gamma   90.00
#
_symmetry.space_group_name_H-M   'P 1'
#
loop_
_entity.id
_entity.type
_entity.pdbx_description
1 polymer ?
#
loop_
_entity_poly.entity_id
_entity_poly.type
_entity_poly.pdbx_seq_one_letter_code
_entity_poly.pdbx_strand_id
1 'polypeptide(L)'
;QKFNPDIINFFSIKSSNKICDLNISDFNSTDCKYTTLKRSELVKFLKTDLENLIKTNYSISKIEQQNHKIQLIFENNETTKCDYLIISDGVFSKSKSLILENQTPPRYNKTLAIRGTIPISQKIDCRNISLFLGPDFHYVIYPVNQNGDLNFVAIMKYKLNKEEQNNHSLFNDVNFIKRILNNVPIEMREFIDEIKKLKIFPVFVSDSFF
;
A
#
# COMPACT_ATOMS: atom_id res chain seq x y z
N GLN A 1 -3.95 8.94 15.64
CA GLN A 1 -2.61 8.60 16.17
C GLN A 1 -1.59 8.71 15.02
N LYS A 2 -0.48 9.40 15.26
CA LYS A 2 0.60 9.63 14.29
C LYS A 2 1.95 9.55 15.00
N PHE A 3 3.02 9.39 14.22
CA PHE A 3 4.40 9.42 14.67
C PHE A 3 5.23 10.33 13.76
N ASN A 4 6.23 10.99 14.31
CA ASN A 4 7.15 11.82 13.55
C ASN A 4 8.57 11.27 13.75
N PRO A 5 9.07 10.44 12.84
CA PRO A 5 10.44 9.96 12.89
C PRO A 5 11.42 11.09 12.52
N ASP A 6 12.61 11.06 13.11
CA ASP A 6 13.65 12.06 12.85
C ASP A 6 14.64 11.61 11.76
N ILE A 7 14.86 10.31 11.63
CA ILE A 7 15.91 9.75 10.78
C ILE A 7 15.34 8.60 9.92
N ILE A 8 15.83 8.49 8.69
CA ILE A 8 15.76 7.27 7.88
C ILE A 8 17.13 6.63 7.87
N ASN A 9 17.27 5.44 8.42
CA ASN A 9 18.47 4.64 8.40
C ASN A 9 18.43 3.67 7.20
N PHE A 10 19.51 3.60 6.44
CA PHE A 10 19.67 2.68 5.32
C PHE A 10 20.69 1.61 5.67
N PHE A 11 20.31 0.36 5.52
CA PHE A 11 21.12 -0.81 5.81
C PHE A 11 21.28 -1.71 4.59
N SER A 12 22.41 -2.40 4.48
CA SER A 12 22.58 -3.48 3.53
C SER A 12 22.00 -4.78 4.11
N ILE A 13 21.12 -5.45 3.37
CA ILE A 13 20.64 -6.78 3.77
C ILE A 13 21.80 -7.78 3.85
N LYS A 14 22.75 -7.71 2.92
CA LYS A 14 23.84 -8.69 2.81
C LYS A 14 24.81 -8.64 3.99
N SER A 15 25.11 -7.46 4.49
CA SER A 15 26.12 -7.29 5.55
C SER A 15 25.56 -6.82 6.88
N SER A 16 24.27 -6.49 6.93
CA SER A 16 23.59 -5.84 8.05
C SER A 16 24.21 -4.51 8.47
N ASN A 17 25.18 -4.01 7.70
CA ASN A 17 25.85 -2.75 7.99
C ASN A 17 25.00 -1.56 7.57
N LYS A 18 25.08 -0.50 8.33
CA LYS A 18 24.52 0.80 7.96
C LYS A 18 25.27 1.36 6.75
N ILE A 19 24.52 1.74 5.72
CA ILE A 19 25.06 2.36 4.49
C ILE A 19 25.16 3.86 4.69
N CYS A 20 24.05 4.49 5.10
CA CYS A 20 23.93 5.92 5.37
C CYS A 20 22.67 6.18 6.19
N ASP A 21 22.46 7.44 6.52
CA ASP A 21 21.18 7.94 7.05
C ASP A 21 20.77 9.24 6.37
N LEU A 22 19.50 9.55 6.52
CA LEU A 22 18.90 10.82 6.11
C LEU A 22 18.24 11.43 7.33
N ASN A 23 18.67 12.60 7.73
CA ASN A 23 18.03 13.36 8.78
C ASN A 23 16.75 14.02 8.24
N ILE A 24 15.59 13.50 8.61
CA ILE A 24 14.29 14.02 8.16
C ILE A 24 13.97 15.33 8.83
N SER A 25 14.50 15.57 10.05
CA SER A 25 14.24 16.81 10.79
C SER A 25 14.73 18.05 10.04
N ASP A 26 15.73 17.90 9.17
CA ASP A 26 16.24 19.01 8.34
C ASP A 26 15.23 19.48 7.28
N PHE A 27 14.24 18.66 6.96
CA PHE A 27 13.17 18.96 6.01
C PHE A 27 11.85 19.34 6.68
N ASN A 28 11.78 19.29 8.01
CA ASN A 28 10.60 19.64 8.76
C ASN A 28 10.56 21.16 9.01
N SER A 29 9.36 21.74 8.91
CA SER A 29 9.08 23.09 9.39
C SER A 29 8.20 23.05 10.64
N THR A 30 7.93 24.21 11.23
CA THR A 30 7.05 24.34 12.41
C THR A 30 5.68 23.72 12.13
N ASP A 31 5.13 23.94 10.93
CA ASP A 31 3.76 23.56 10.57
C ASP A 31 3.69 22.28 9.70
N CYS A 32 4.82 21.82 9.18
CA CYS A 32 4.86 20.69 8.25
C CYS A 32 5.95 19.70 8.66
N LYS A 33 5.53 18.58 9.28
CA LYS A 33 6.44 17.53 9.75
C LYS A 33 6.22 16.26 8.97
N TYR A 34 7.31 15.59 8.61
CA TYR A 34 7.23 14.23 8.09
C TYR A 34 6.52 13.34 9.10
N THR A 35 5.51 12.63 8.65
CA THR A 35 4.61 11.90 9.54
C THR A 35 4.32 10.51 8.99
N THR A 36 4.46 9.51 9.84
CA THR A 36 4.00 8.16 9.60
C THR A 36 2.74 7.88 10.42
N LEU A 37 1.79 7.15 9.85
CA LEU A 37 0.53 6.81 10.50
C LEU A 37 -0.11 5.58 9.86
N LYS A 38 -1.06 4.97 10.54
CA LYS A 38 -1.88 3.91 9.94
C LYS A 38 -2.79 4.49 8.86
N ARG A 39 -2.93 3.78 7.74
CA ARG A 39 -3.84 4.20 6.66
C ARG A 39 -5.27 4.45 7.16
N SER A 40 -5.76 3.64 8.10
CA SER A 40 -7.08 3.82 8.70
C SER A 40 -7.25 5.17 9.38
N GLU A 41 -6.20 5.65 10.08
CA GLU A 41 -6.21 6.96 10.73
C GLU A 41 -6.21 8.09 9.70
N LEU A 42 -5.44 7.94 8.62
CA LEU A 42 -5.45 8.90 7.51
C LEU A 42 -6.84 8.99 6.86
N VAL A 43 -7.44 7.85 6.56
CA VAL A 43 -8.79 7.79 5.96
C VAL A 43 -9.82 8.42 6.90
N LYS A 44 -9.73 8.14 8.21
CA LYS A 44 -10.60 8.75 9.20
C LYS A 44 -10.45 10.27 9.23
N PHE A 45 -9.22 10.76 9.24
CA PHE A 45 -8.93 12.20 9.20
C PHE A 45 -9.49 12.86 7.94
N LEU A 46 -9.26 12.25 6.75
CA LEU A 46 -9.74 12.79 5.48
C LEU A 46 -11.28 12.77 5.35
N LYS A 47 -11.97 11.96 6.14
CA LYS A 47 -13.43 11.90 6.17
C LYS A 47 -14.06 12.91 7.15
N THR A 48 -13.27 13.51 8.02
CA THR A 48 -13.77 14.48 8.99
C THR A 48 -14.52 15.60 8.27
N ASP A 49 -15.71 15.91 8.74
CA ASP A 49 -16.64 16.91 8.20
C ASP A 49 -17.17 16.61 6.77
N LEU A 50 -16.89 15.42 6.22
CA LEU A 50 -17.38 15.00 4.91
C LEU A 50 -18.40 13.85 4.95
N GLU A 51 -18.75 13.36 6.13
CA GLU A 51 -19.58 12.15 6.30
C GLU A 51 -20.92 12.25 5.53
N ASN A 52 -21.53 13.42 5.51
CA ASN A 52 -22.80 13.66 4.81
C ASN A 52 -22.67 13.72 3.28
N LEU A 53 -21.46 13.89 2.77
CA LEU A 53 -21.15 13.95 1.34
C LEU A 53 -20.70 12.60 0.77
N ILE A 54 -20.30 11.67 1.65
CA ILE A 54 -19.78 10.37 1.24
C ILE A 54 -20.95 9.39 1.13
N LYS A 55 -21.11 8.84 -0.06
CA LYS A 55 -22.04 7.75 -0.33
C LYS A 55 -21.25 6.47 -0.56
N THR A 56 -21.61 5.40 0.12
CA THR A 56 -21.04 4.05 -0.07
C THR A 56 -22.05 3.16 -0.77
N ASN A 57 -21.57 2.05 -1.37
CA ASN A 57 -22.39 1.12 -2.18
C ASN A 57 -22.95 1.76 -3.47
N TYR A 58 -22.22 2.73 -4.00
CA TYR A 58 -22.54 3.42 -5.26
C TYR A 58 -21.51 3.02 -6.33
N SER A 59 -21.58 1.77 -6.78
CA SER A 59 -20.78 1.27 -7.91
C SER A 59 -21.36 1.82 -9.21
N ILE A 60 -20.54 2.49 -10.03
CA ILE A 60 -20.98 3.04 -11.31
C ILE A 60 -21.12 1.87 -12.31
N SER A 61 -22.28 1.78 -12.93
CA SER A 61 -22.58 0.81 -14.00
C SER A 61 -22.50 1.43 -15.40
N LYS A 62 -22.78 2.74 -15.51
CA LYS A 62 -22.73 3.46 -16.80
C LYS A 62 -22.40 4.93 -16.60
N ILE A 63 -21.67 5.50 -17.54
CA ILE A 63 -21.33 6.92 -17.60
C ILE A 63 -21.79 7.44 -18.98
N GLU A 64 -22.63 8.44 -18.99
CA GLU A 64 -23.16 9.06 -20.21
C GLU A 64 -22.88 10.56 -20.21
N GLN A 65 -22.46 11.10 -21.34
CA GLN A 65 -22.32 12.53 -21.51
C GLN A 65 -23.49 13.08 -22.32
N GLN A 66 -24.28 13.97 -21.74
CA GLN A 66 -25.44 14.58 -22.35
C GLN A 66 -25.47 16.08 -22.07
N ASN A 67 -25.57 16.91 -23.11
CA ASN A 67 -25.75 18.37 -22.97
C ASN A 67 -24.80 19.03 -21.99
N HIS A 68 -23.49 18.77 -22.12
CA HIS A 68 -22.42 19.26 -21.24
C HIS A 68 -22.52 18.81 -19.76
N LYS A 69 -23.38 17.85 -19.44
CA LYS A 69 -23.46 17.20 -18.15
C LYS A 69 -23.05 15.75 -18.25
N ILE A 70 -22.56 15.22 -17.15
CA ILE A 70 -22.23 13.80 -17.02
C ILE A 70 -23.34 13.16 -16.18
N GLN A 71 -23.99 12.15 -16.76
CA GLN A 71 -24.96 11.33 -16.05
C GLN A 71 -24.29 10.03 -15.61
N LEU A 72 -24.38 9.74 -14.32
CA LEU A 72 -23.91 8.49 -13.73
C LEU A 72 -25.12 7.61 -13.42
N ILE A 73 -25.03 6.35 -13.81
CA ILE A 73 -26.01 5.30 -13.46
C ILE A 73 -25.27 4.31 -12.57
N PHE A 74 -25.85 3.99 -11.42
CA PHE A 74 -25.25 3.07 -10.45
C PHE A 74 -25.88 1.68 -10.54
N GLU A 75 -25.17 0.66 -10.01
CA GLU A 75 -25.66 -0.74 -9.98
C GLU A 75 -26.97 -0.89 -9.18
N ASN A 76 -27.28 0.01 -8.27
CA ASN A 76 -28.54 0.08 -7.53
C ASN A 76 -29.69 0.78 -8.30
N ASN A 77 -29.49 1.09 -9.59
CA ASN A 77 -30.40 1.83 -10.48
C ASN A 77 -30.65 3.31 -10.12
N GLU A 78 -29.95 3.84 -9.12
CA GLU A 78 -29.98 5.28 -8.88
C GLU A 78 -29.20 6.01 -9.97
N THR A 79 -29.53 7.28 -10.19
CA THR A 79 -28.86 8.13 -11.15
C THR A 79 -28.50 9.47 -10.53
N THR A 80 -27.40 10.07 -11.00
CA THR A 80 -27.03 11.43 -10.63
C THR A 80 -26.42 12.17 -11.83
N LYS A 81 -26.45 13.49 -11.80
CA LYS A 81 -25.83 14.34 -12.81
C LYS A 81 -24.80 15.25 -12.18
N CYS A 82 -23.67 15.45 -12.85
CA CYS A 82 -22.61 16.35 -12.43
C CYS A 82 -21.99 17.08 -13.60
N ASP A 83 -21.28 18.16 -13.33
CA ASP A 83 -20.52 18.91 -14.33
C ASP A 83 -19.14 18.30 -14.56
N TYR A 84 -18.54 17.72 -13.52
CA TYR A 84 -17.22 17.11 -13.55
C TYR A 84 -17.24 15.76 -12.81
N LEU A 85 -16.46 14.81 -13.33
CA LEU A 85 -16.24 13.51 -12.71
C LEU A 85 -14.75 13.26 -12.53
N ILE A 86 -14.30 13.06 -11.30
CA ILE A 86 -12.93 12.64 -10.99
C ILE A 86 -12.95 11.16 -10.64
N ILE A 87 -12.24 10.36 -11.43
CA ILE A 87 -12.14 8.91 -11.24
C ILE A 87 -10.85 8.60 -10.51
N SER A 88 -10.95 8.04 -9.30
CA SER A 88 -9.82 7.69 -8.42
C SER A 88 -9.93 6.27 -7.87
N ASP A 89 -10.50 5.33 -8.63
CA ASP A 89 -10.80 3.96 -8.22
C ASP A 89 -9.64 2.96 -8.44
N GLY A 90 -8.46 3.49 -8.82
CA GLY A 90 -7.18 2.78 -8.78
C GLY A 90 -6.86 1.94 -10.02
N VAL A 91 -5.83 1.08 -9.90
CA VAL A 91 -5.30 0.29 -11.02
C VAL A 91 -6.32 -0.68 -11.62
N PHE A 92 -7.25 -1.17 -10.83
CA PHE A 92 -8.36 -2.05 -11.25
C PHE A 92 -9.66 -1.27 -11.52
N SER A 93 -9.54 -0.01 -11.94
CA SER A 93 -10.66 0.88 -12.18
C SER A 93 -11.71 0.26 -13.10
N LYS A 94 -12.92 0.07 -12.58
CA LYS A 94 -14.09 -0.28 -13.39
C LYS A 94 -14.60 0.93 -14.17
N SER A 95 -14.58 2.10 -13.53
CA SER A 95 -15.08 3.33 -14.15
C SER A 95 -14.27 3.75 -15.37
N LYS A 96 -12.97 3.44 -15.37
CA LYS A 96 -12.08 3.68 -16.51
C LYS A 96 -12.55 2.89 -17.74
N SER A 97 -12.96 1.62 -17.58
CA SER A 97 -13.43 0.78 -18.67
C SER A 97 -14.79 1.21 -19.24
N LEU A 98 -15.53 2.06 -18.52
CA LEU A 98 -16.79 2.63 -19.01
C LEU A 98 -16.59 3.84 -19.92
N ILE A 99 -15.38 4.42 -19.93
CA ILE A 99 -15.07 5.64 -20.69
C ILE A 99 -14.16 5.34 -21.89
N LEU A 100 -13.22 4.44 -21.72
CA LEU A 100 -12.18 4.15 -22.71
C LEU A 100 -12.46 2.80 -23.41
N GLU A 101 -12.58 2.81 -24.73
CA GLU A 101 -12.96 1.64 -25.52
C GLU A 101 -11.89 0.54 -25.60
N ASN A 102 -10.61 0.89 -25.55
CA ASN A 102 -9.50 -0.05 -25.76
C ASN A 102 -8.58 -0.12 -24.55
N GLN A 103 -8.96 -0.84 -23.50
CA GLN A 103 -8.13 -0.98 -22.31
C GLN A 103 -7.44 -2.33 -22.24
N THR A 104 -6.13 -2.29 -22.02
CA THR A 104 -5.39 -3.45 -21.54
C THR A 104 -5.62 -3.63 -20.03
N PRO A 105 -5.98 -4.86 -19.59
CA PRO A 105 -6.12 -5.12 -18.17
C PRO A 105 -4.77 -4.93 -17.46
N PRO A 106 -4.78 -4.56 -16.17
CA PRO A 106 -3.56 -4.46 -15.40
C PRO A 106 -2.79 -5.77 -15.40
N ARG A 107 -1.48 -5.70 -15.63
CA ARG A 107 -0.61 -6.89 -15.61
C ARG A 107 0.14 -7.00 -14.28
N TYR A 108 0.36 -8.23 -13.85
CA TYR A 108 1.20 -8.52 -12.68
C TYR A 108 2.66 -8.17 -12.97
N ASN A 109 3.27 -7.35 -12.13
CA ASN A 109 4.63 -6.82 -12.31
C ASN A 109 5.74 -7.76 -11.79
N LYS A 110 5.44 -9.03 -11.57
CA LYS A 110 6.36 -10.02 -10.99
C LYS A 110 6.99 -9.55 -9.66
N THR A 111 6.21 -8.79 -8.91
CA THR A 111 6.62 -8.19 -7.64
C THR A 111 5.53 -8.40 -6.60
N LEU A 112 5.92 -8.79 -5.41
CA LEU A 112 5.04 -8.90 -4.26
C LEU A 112 5.38 -7.81 -3.24
N ALA A 113 4.35 -7.17 -2.70
CA ALA A 113 4.43 -6.39 -1.48
C ALA A 113 3.92 -7.24 -0.32
N ILE A 114 4.75 -7.47 0.68
CA ILE A 114 4.40 -8.23 1.89
C ILE A 114 4.28 -7.21 3.02
N ARG A 115 3.17 -7.22 3.72
CA ARG A 115 2.88 -6.26 4.78
C ARG A 115 2.53 -6.98 6.07
N GLY A 116 2.91 -6.38 7.19
CA GLY A 116 2.58 -6.87 8.51
C GLY A 116 2.79 -5.81 9.58
N THR A 117 2.56 -6.19 10.81
CA THR A 117 2.84 -5.37 11.98
C THR A 117 3.81 -6.11 12.89
N ILE A 118 4.73 -5.37 13.50
CA ILE A 118 5.71 -5.93 14.43
C ILE A 118 5.39 -5.37 15.80
N PRO A 119 5.33 -6.22 16.83
CA PRO A 119 5.29 -5.74 18.20
C PRO A 119 6.60 -5.03 18.55
N ILE A 120 6.54 -4.12 19.49
CA ILE A 120 7.76 -3.50 20.05
C ILE A 120 8.71 -4.61 20.51
N SER A 121 9.94 -4.52 20.05
CA SER A 121 11.03 -5.39 20.46
C SER A 121 12.24 -4.51 20.76
N GLN A 122 13.02 -4.87 21.76
CA GLN A 122 14.27 -4.17 22.09
C GLN A 122 15.32 -4.26 20.95
N LYS A 123 15.12 -5.17 20.01
CA LYS A 123 16.03 -5.39 18.88
C LYS A 123 15.80 -4.42 17.70
N ILE A 124 14.70 -3.66 17.70
CA ILE A 124 14.32 -2.82 16.56
C ILE A 124 14.20 -1.37 17.04
N ASP A 125 14.78 -0.47 16.25
CA ASP A 125 14.61 0.96 16.47
C ASP A 125 13.15 1.36 16.26
N CYS A 126 12.47 1.67 17.36
CA CYS A 126 11.06 2.06 17.37
C CYS A 126 10.84 3.56 17.17
N ARG A 127 11.91 4.35 16.96
CA ARG A 127 11.82 5.81 16.81
C ARG A 127 12.09 6.30 15.40
N ASN A 128 12.80 5.50 14.61
CA ASN A 128 13.22 5.89 13.28
C ASN A 128 12.69 4.95 12.21
N ILE A 129 12.83 5.35 10.96
CA ILE A 129 12.56 4.49 9.83
C ILE A 129 13.83 3.70 9.54
N SER A 130 13.72 2.38 9.42
CA SER A 130 14.82 1.50 9.03
C SER A 130 14.51 0.85 7.69
N LEU A 131 15.31 1.16 6.67
CA LEU A 131 15.19 0.65 5.31
C LEU A 131 16.37 -0.29 5.01
N PHE A 132 16.06 -1.52 4.69
CA PHE A 132 17.03 -2.57 4.39
C PHE A 132 17.01 -2.87 2.89
N LEU A 133 18.15 -2.69 2.23
CA LEU A 133 18.30 -2.74 0.78
C LEU A 133 19.05 -3.99 0.33
N GLY A 134 18.50 -4.67 -0.67
CA GLY A 134 19.14 -5.76 -1.41
C GLY A 134 18.71 -5.73 -2.87
N PRO A 135 19.33 -6.53 -3.76
CA PRO A 135 19.14 -6.42 -5.21
C PRO A 135 17.73 -6.78 -5.69
N ASP A 136 17.11 -7.80 -5.11
CA ASP A 136 15.78 -8.29 -5.52
C ASP A 136 14.75 -8.27 -4.39
N PHE A 137 15.19 -7.77 -3.25
CA PHE A 137 14.41 -7.71 -2.03
C PHE A 137 14.84 -6.51 -1.19
N HIS A 138 13.86 -5.75 -0.72
CA HIS A 138 14.08 -4.73 0.29
C HIS A 138 12.90 -4.69 1.25
N TYR A 139 13.12 -4.21 2.45
CA TYR A 139 12.05 -4.01 3.41
C TYR A 139 12.27 -2.76 4.26
N VAL A 140 11.17 -2.24 4.76
CA VAL A 140 11.16 -1.07 5.62
C VAL A 140 10.34 -1.36 6.87
N ILE A 141 10.86 -0.90 8.00
CA ILE A 141 10.19 -0.90 9.28
C ILE A 141 10.10 0.53 9.78
N TYR A 142 8.94 0.92 10.26
CA TYR A 142 8.74 2.26 10.77
C TYR A 142 7.60 2.33 11.79
N PRO A 143 7.71 3.23 12.79
CA PRO A 143 6.64 3.46 13.76
C PRO A 143 5.44 4.12 13.10
N VAL A 144 4.23 3.79 13.52
CA VAL A 144 2.97 4.37 13.00
C VAL A 144 2.12 5.06 14.06
N ASN A 145 2.55 5.00 15.31
CA ASN A 145 1.93 5.70 16.42
C ASN A 145 2.92 5.81 17.60
N GLN A 146 2.52 6.54 18.61
CA GLN A 146 3.32 6.71 19.84
C GLN A 146 3.30 5.50 20.78
N ASN A 147 2.40 4.51 20.51
CA ASN A 147 2.28 3.30 21.33
C ASN A 147 3.30 2.22 20.92
N GLY A 148 4.15 2.53 19.93
CA GLY A 148 5.21 1.66 19.45
C GLY A 148 4.77 0.57 18.46
N ASP A 149 3.58 0.66 17.89
CA ASP A 149 3.23 -0.20 16.76
C ASP A 149 4.16 0.10 15.59
N LEU A 150 4.83 -0.92 15.10
CA LEU A 150 5.68 -0.84 13.93
C LEU A 150 4.97 -1.44 12.72
N ASN A 151 5.08 -0.76 11.60
CA ASN A 151 4.66 -1.27 10.31
C ASN A 151 5.84 -1.92 9.60
N PHE A 152 5.59 -3.06 8.99
CA PHE A 152 6.53 -3.79 8.15
C PHE A 152 6.02 -3.82 6.71
N VAL A 153 6.87 -3.46 5.77
CA VAL A 153 6.59 -3.61 4.34
C VAL A 153 7.83 -4.16 3.67
N ALA A 154 7.70 -5.29 3.00
CA ALA A 154 8.75 -5.85 2.14
C ALA A 154 8.29 -5.86 0.70
N ILE A 155 9.22 -5.61 -0.20
CA ILE A 155 9.03 -5.69 -1.65
C ILE A 155 10.02 -6.71 -2.20
N MET A 156 9.53 -7.68 -2.94
CA MET A 156 10.38 -8.70 -3.52
C MET A 156 9.97 -9.07 -4.94
N LYS A 157 10.94 -9.39 -5.77
CA LYS A 157 10.69 -10.00 -7.07
C LYS A 157 10.24 -11.45 -6.86
N TYR A 158 9.09 -11.78 -7.38
CA TYR A 158 8.53 -13.13 -7.32
C TYR A 158 7.60 -13.38 -8.50
N LYS A 159 7.76 -14.52 -9.17
CA LYS A 159 6.94 -14.87 -10.32
C LYS A 159 5.81 -15.82 -9.90
N LEU A 160 4.63 -15.25 -9.63
CA LEU A 160 3.41 -16.04 -9.45
C LEU A 160 3.05 -16.74 -10.76
N ASN A 161 2.63 -17.98 -10.70
CA ASN A 161 1.99 -18.66 -11.82
C ASN A 161 0.53 -18.16 -12.01
N LYS A 162 -0.15 -18.56 -13.09
CA LYS A 162 -1.51 -18.08 -13.39
C LYS A 162 -2.55 -18.50 -12.34
N GLU A 163 -2.41 -19.69 -11.76
CA GLU A 163 -3.31 -20.18 -10.72
C GLU A 163 -3.14 -19.38 -9.43
N GLU A 164 -1.88 -19.14 -9.02
CA GLU A 164 -1.55 -18.31 -7.85
C GLU A 164 -2.05 -16.87 -8.01
N GLN A 165 -1.95 -16.27 -9.22
CA GLN A 165 -2.43 -14.92 -9.48
C GLN A 165 -3.96 -14.79 -9.31
N ASN A 166 -4.69 -15.83 -9.64
CA ASN A 166 -6.17 -15.85 -9.59
C ASN A 166 -6.71 -16.30 -8.22
N ASN A 167 -5.88 -16.90 -7.38
CA ASN A 167 -6.30 -17.40 -6.09
C ASN A 167 -6.00 -16.40 -4.95
N HIS A 168 -6.91 -15.44 -4.77
CA HIS A 168 -6.74 -14.39 -3.76
C HIS A 168 -6.68 -14.90 -2.31
N SER A 169 -7.17 -16.12 -2.02
CA SER A 169 -7.09 -16.69 -0.68
C SER A 169 -5.67 -17.00 -0.24
N LEU A 170 -4.79 -17.34 -1.20
CA LEU A 170 -3.37 -17.59 -0.95
C LEU A 170 -2.64 -16.39 -0.33
N PHE A 171 -3.06 -15.18 -0.66
CA PHE A 171 -2.38 -13.96 -0.20
C PHE A 171 -2.59 -13.66 1.30
N ASN A 172 -3.46 -14.42 1.94
CA ASN A 172 -3.66 -14.41 3.39
C ASN A 172 -3.25 -15.75 4.04
N ASP A 173 -2.86 -16.74 3.25
CA ASP A 173 -2.44 -18.06 3.76
C ASP A 173 -1.03 -17.98 4.34
N VAL A 174 -0.91 -18.26 5.64
CA VAL A 174 0.37 -18.18 6.37
C VAL A 174 1.40 -19.15 5.81
N ASN A 175 0.99 -20.36 5.38
CA ASN A 175 1.92 -21.35 4.82
C ASN A 175 2.46 -20.91 3.47
N PHE A 176 1.60 -20.34 2.62
CA PHE A 176 2.01 -19.76 1.35
C PHE A 176 2.98 -18.59 1.56
N ILE A 177 2.67 -17.70 2.51
CA ILE A 177 3.52 -16.56 2.84
C ILE A 177 4.88 -17.04 3.36
N LYS A 178 4.92 -18.00 4.28
CA LYS A 178 6.17 -18.59 4.80
C LYS A 178 6.99 -19.25 3.70
N ARG A 179 6.35 -19.97 2.76
CA ARG A 179 7.04 -20.56 1.60
C ARG A 179 7.74 -19.50 0.73
N ILE A 180 7.08 -18.39 0.48
CA ILE A 180 7.67 -17.26 -0.26
C ILE A 180 8.84 -16.66 0.51
N LEU A 181 8.66 -16.44 1.81
CA LEU A 181 9.65 -15.84 2.68
C LEU A 181 10.86 -16.75 2.95
N ASN A 182 10.77 -18.06 2.67
CA ASN A 182 11.94 -18.94 2.71
C ASN A 182 13.03 -18.57 1.67
N ASN A 183 12.69 -17.75 0.67
CA ASN A 183 13.64 -17.23 -0.31
C ASN A 183 14.32 -15.90 0.12
N VAL A 184 13.97 -15.38 1.30
CA VAL A 184 14.63 -14.16 1.82
C VAL A 184 15.92 -14.51 2.57
N PRO A 185 16.83 -13.55 2.75
CA PRO A 185 18.06 -13.73 3.51
C PRO A 185 17.82 -14.31 4.91
N ILE A 186 18.79 -15.11 5.39
CA ILE A 186 18.63 -15.86 6.65
C ILE A 186 18.46 -14.94 7.85
N GLU A 187 19.09 -13.78 7.83
CA GLU A 187 19.03 -12.76 8.87
C GLU A 187 17.62 -12.23 9.07
N MET A 188 16.79 -12.34 8.03
CA MET A 188 15.39 -11.94 8.09
C MET A 188 14.46 -13.03 8.59
N ARG A 189 14.85 -14.29 8.46
CA ARG A 189 13.96 -15.41 8.81
C ARG A 189 13.63 -15.44 10.30
N GLU A 190 14.59 -15.15 11.15
CA GLU A 190 14.39 -15.05 12.60
C GLU A 190 13.40 -13.96 12.98
N PHE A 191 13.36 -12.89 12.17
CA PHE A 191 12.49 -11.75 12.38
C PHE A 191 11.07 -11.96 11.83
N ILE A 192 10.92 -12.75 10.76
CA ILE A 192 9.63 -13.02 10.12
C ILE A 192 8.61 -13.66 11.06
N ASP A 193 9.07 -14.52 11.96
CA ASP A 193 8.17 -15.18 12.92
C ASP A 193 7.58 -14.22 13.95
N GLU A 194 8.19 -13.07 14.17
CA GLU A 194 7.67 -12.00 15.03
C GLU A 194 6.59 -11.16 14.34
N ILE A 195 6.52 -11.18 12.99
CA ILE A 195 5.58 -10.34 12.24
C ILE A 195 4.17 -10.90 12.34
N LYS A 196 3.25 -10.06 12.81
CA LYS A 196 1.83 -10.38 12.92
C LYS A 196 1.06 -9.85 11.70
N LYS A 197 -0.08 -10.49 11.43
CA LYS A 197 -1.02 -10.06 10.36
C LYS A 197 -0.35 -9.94 8.99
N LEU A 198 0.57 -10.86 8.68
CA LEU A 198 1.21 -10.92 7.37
C LEU A 198 0.17 -11.09 6.26
N LYS A 199 0.31 -10.28 5.21
CA LYS A 199 -0.48 -10.35 3.98
C LYS A 199 0.40 -10.07 2.77
N ILE A 200 0.10 -10.75 1.67
CA ILE A 200 0.73 -10.50 0.37
C ILE A 200 -0.20 -9.65 -0.50
N PHE A 201 0.40 -8.71 -1.20
CA PHE A 201 -0.26 -7.89 -2.20
C PHE A 201 0.56 -7.98 -3.50
N PRO A 202 0.09 -8.74 -4.50
CA PRO A 202 0.73 -8.71 -5.82
C PRO A 202 0.66 -7.31 -6.40
N VAL A 203 1.77 -6.84 -6.96
CA VAL A 203 1.86 -5.51 -7.55
C VAL A 203 1.43 -5.59 -9.01
N PHE A 204 0.39 -4.85 -9.35
CA PHE A 204 -0.10 -4.71 -10.72
C PHE A 204 0.23 -3.32 -11.26
N VAL A 205 0.48 -3.26 -12.55
CA VAL A 205 0.71 -2.02 -13.28
C VAL A 205 -0.25 -1.92 -14.47
N SER A 206 -0.65 -0.70 -14.78
CA SER A 206 -1.41 -0.39 -15.99
C SER A 206 -0.47 0.22 -17.01
N ASP A 207 -0.49 -0.29 -18.24
CA ASP A 207 0.35 0.19 -19.34
C ASP A 207 -0.31 1.38 -20.09
N SER A 208 -1.56 1.71 -19.75
CA SER A 208 -2.27 2.83 -20.36
C SER A 208 -2.02 4.13 -19.59
N PHE A 209 -1.41 5.08 -20.25
CA PHE A 209 -1.36 6.48 -19.84
C PHE A 209 -2.57 7.23 -20.42
N PHE A 210 -3.02 8.27 -19.74
CA PHE A 210 -4.06 9.17 -20.21
C PHE A 210 -3.43 10.34 -20.94
#